data_2458f04dcca450bdfa596c6996713228
#
_entry.id   2458f04dcca450bdfa596c6996713228
#
_cell.length_a   1.000
_cell.length_b   1.000
_cell.length_c   1.000
_cell.angle_alpha   90.00
_cell.angle_beta   90.00
_cell.angle_gamma   90.00
#
_symmetry.space_group_name_H-M   'P 1'
#
loop_
_entity.id
_entity.type
_entity.pdbx_description
1 polymer ?
#
loop_
_entity_poly.entity_id
_entity_poly.type
_entity_poly.pdbx_seq_one_letter_code
_entity_poly.pdbx_strand_id
1 'polypeptide(L)'
;NLVRHDLAFHRGIVECSGNAYLAGLIESLSNHTVRARVWRGLTQADAVERTLAEHTAILDALESGDAELAAALTTVHISGVEKWLRDASQLP
;
A
#
# COMPACT_ATOMS: atom_id res chain seq x y z
N ASN A 1 -7.44 -6.94 9.97
CA ASN A 1 -7.33 -7.60 8.69
C ASN A 1 -6.47 -6.79 7.72
N LEU A 2 -5.97 -7.41 6.68
CA LEU A 2 -5.01 -6.79 5.76
C LEU A 2 -5.57 -5.53 5.08
N VAL A 3 -6.81 -5.58 4.63
CA VAL A 3 -7.42 -4.44 3.93
C VAL A 3 -7.56 -3.24 4.85
N ARG A 4 -8.01 -3.48 6.08
CA ARG A 4 -8.17 -2.42 7.07
C ARG A 4 -6.82 -1.80 7.45
N HIS A 5 -5.80 -2.64 7.65
CA HIS A 5 -4.44 -2.18 7.91
C HIS A 5 -3.92 -1.32 6.76
N ASP A 6 -4.12 -1.78 5.53
CA ASP A 6 -3.66 -1.10 4.32
C ASP A 6 -4.28 0.30 4.20
N LEU A 7 -5.60 0.39 4.40
CA LEU A 7 -6.31 1.66 4.34
C LEU A 7 -5.83 2.63 5.42
N ALA A 8 -5.63 2.13 6.65
CA ALA A 8 -5.15 2.96 7.75
C ALA A 8 -3.73 3.47 7.48
N PHE A 9 -2.86 2.61 6.93
CA PHE A 9 -1.49 2.98 6.59
C PHE A 9 -1.46 4.09 5.54
N HIS A 10 -2.20 3.91 4.44
CA HIS A 10 -2.23 4.90 3.35
C HIS A 10 -2.83 6.22 3.82
N ARG A 11 -3.89 6.17 4.62
CA ARG A 11 -4.51 7.37 5.18
C ARG A 11 -3.54 8.12 6.08
N GLY A 12 -2.79 7.41 6.91
CA GLY A 12 -1.80 8.03 7.79
C GLY A 12 -0.71 8.76 7.02
N ILE A 13 -0.20 8.16 5.94
CA ILE A 13 0.81 8.80 5.11
C ILE A 13 0.26 10.07 4.45
N VAL A 14 -0.95 10.01 3.93
CA VAL A 14 -1.57 11.16 3.26
C VAL A 14 -1.86 12.28 4.25
N GLU A 15 -2.30 11.96 5.46
CA GLU A 15 -2.52 12.97 6.50
C GLU A 15 -1.21 13.70 6.83
N CYS A 16 -0.10 12.98 6.87
CA CYS A 16 1.21 13.58 7.10
C CYS A 16 1.62 14.53 5.98
N SER A 17 1.09 14.34 4.78
CA SER A 17 1.39 15.23 3.63
C SER A 17 0.71 16.59 3.74
N GLY A 18 -0.37 16.68 4.52
CA GLY A 18 -1.16 17.91 4.64
C GLY A 18 -1.95 18.28 3.39
N ASN A 19 -2.11 17.37 2.44
CA ASN A 19 -2.78 17.63 1.18
C ASN A 19 -4.14 16.94 1.13
N ALA A 20 -5.21 17.70 1.41
CA ALA A 20 -6.57 17.16 1.45
C ALA A 20 -7.05 16.63 0.09
N TYR A 21 -6.62 17.25 -1.00
CA TYR A 21 -6.99 16.80 -2.34
C TYR A 21 -6.39 15.42 -2.63
N LEU A 22 -5.11 15.26 -2.31
CA LEU A 22 -4.43 13.98 -2.47
C LEU A 22 -5.07 12.90 -1.58
N ALA A 23 -5.46 13.28 -0.36
CA ALA A 23 -6.15 12.38 0.56
C ALA A 23 -7.43 11.82 -0.06
N GLY A 24 -8.24 12.68 -0.68
CA GLY A 24 -9.47 12.27 -1.33
C GLY A 24 -9.24 11.33 -2.51
N LEU A 25 -8.23 11.63 -3.33
CA LEU A 25 -7.88 10.77 -4.46
C LEU A 25 -7.41 9.38 -4.00
N ILE A 26 -6.53 9.33 -3.03
CA ILE A 26 -6.01 8.06 -2.51
C ILE A 26 -7.13 7.23 -1.90
N GLU A 27 -8.03 7.86 -1.15
CA GLU A 27 -9.16 7.16 -0.55
C GLU A 27 -10.09 6.59 -1.63
N SER A 28 -10.39 7.36 -2.67
CA SER A 28 -11.22 6.89 -3.79
C SER A 28 -10.59 5.71 -4.50
N LEU A 29 -9.30 5.79 -4.84
CA LEU A 29 -8.57 4.71 -5.49
C LEU A 29 -8.50 3.47 -4.60
N SER A 30 -8.30 3.65 -3.30
CA SER A 30 -8.26 2.55 -2.34
C SER A 30 -9.60 1.82 -2.29
N ASN A 31 -10.71 2.54 -2.32
CA ASN A 31 -12.04 1.93 -2.32
C ASN A 31 -12.28 1.12 -3.60
N HIS A 32 -11.83 1.60 -4.75
CA HIS A 32 -11.97 0.88 -6.01
C HIS A 32 -11.18 -0.43 -6.06
N THR A 33 -10.11 -0.54 -5.29
CA THR A 33 -9.25 -1.72 -5.31
C THR A 33 -9.48 -2.68 -4.14
N VAL A 34 -10.48 -2.42 -3.28
CA VAL A 34 -10.75 -3.25 -2.10
C VAL A 34 -10.97 -4.73 -2.44
N ARG A 35 -11.77 -5.00 -3.48
CA ARG A 35 -12.07 -6.40 -3.86
C ARG A 35 -10.80 -7.15 -4.27
N ALA A 36 -9.93 -6.51 -5.05
CA ALA A 36 -8.67 -7.11 -5.46
C ALA A 36 -7.77 -7.38 -4.25
N ARG A 37 -7.72 -6.45 -3.29
CA ARG A 37 -6.91 -6.61 -2.08
C ARG A 37 -7.41 -7.74 -1.20
N VAL A 38 -8.73 -7.88 -1.07
CA VAL A 38 -9.32 -8.98 -0.31
C VAL A 38 -8.95 -10.30 -0.97
N TRP A 39 -9.10 -10.39 -2.28
CA TRP A 39 -8.73 -11.59 -3.04
C TRP A 39 -7.25 -11.95 -2.85
N ARG A 40 -6.36 -10.95 -2.90
CA ARG A 40 -4.93 -11.17 -2.67
C ARG A 40 -4.67 -11.75 -1.28
N GLY A 41 -5.32 -11.21 -0.27
CA GLY A 41 -5.16 -11.69 1.11
C GLY A 41 -5.63 -13.12 1.29
N LEU A 42 -6.63 -13.55 0.49
CA LEU A 42 -7.17 -14.90 0.57
C LEU A 42 -6.36 -15.93 -0.21
N THR A 43 -5.71 -15.50 -1.31
CA THR A 43 -5.09 -16.42 -2.26
C THR A 43 -3.57 -16.47 -2.22
N GLN A 44 -2.92 -15.45 -1.63
CA GLN A 44 -1.46 -15.40 -1.54
C GLN A 44 -1.03 -15.54 -0.07
N ALA A 45 -0.52 -16.71 0.29
CA ALA A 45 -0.21 -17.06 1.67
C ALA A 45 0.77 -16.10 2.35
N ASP A 46 1.70 -15.52 1.59
CA ASP A 46 2.73 -14.63 2.12
C ASP A 46 2.40 -13.13 1.96
N ALA A 47 1.23 -12.81 1.38
CA ALA A 47 0.89 -11.42 1.06
C ALA A 47 0.80 -10.55 2.31
N VAL A 48 0.21 -11.07 3.39
CA VAL A 48 0.05 -10.33 4.64
C VAL A 48 1.42 -10.01 5.24
N GLU A 49 2.28 -11.01 5.37
CA GLU A 49 3.61 -10.83 5.94
C GLU A 49 4.45 -9.87 5.11
N ARG A 50 4.42 -10.03 3.80
CA ARG A 50 5.17 -9.17 2.88
C ARG A 50 4.70 -7.72 2.97
N THR A 51 3.39 -7.49 2.96
CA THR A 51 2.83 -6.15 3.06
C THR A 51 3.22 -5.48 4.38
N LEU A 52 3.12 -6.21 5.47
CA LEU A 52 3.50 -5.68 6.78
C LEU A 52 4.99 -5.34 6.84
N ALA A 53 5.84 -6.20 6.27
CA ALA A 53 7.29 -5.97 6.23
C ALA A 53 7.63 -4.73 5.39
N GLU A 54 6.99 -4.56 4.23
CA GLU A 54 7.20 -3.41 3.37
C GLU A 54 6.76 -2.12 4.04
N HIS A 55 5.58 -2.13 4.68
CA HIS A 55 5.08 -0.96 5.42
C HIS A 55 5.98 -0.60 6.59
N THR A 56 6.47 -1.60 7.32
CA THR A 56 7.40 -1.38 8.44
C THR A 56 8.68 -0.73 7.96
N ALA A 57 9.24 -1.20 6.84
CA ALA A 57 10.46 -0.63 6.27
C ALA A 57 10.25 0.85 5.88
N ILE A 58 9.11 1.17 5.28
CA ILE A 58 8.78 2.56 4.92
C ILE A 58 8.68 3.43 6.18
N LEU A 59 7.98 2.95 7.21
CA LEU A 59 7.84 3.69 8.47
C LEU A 59 9.19 3.91 9.14
N ASP A 60 10.05 2.91 9.17
CA ASP A 60 11.38 3.02 9.76
C ASP A 60 12.20 4.09 9.04
N ALA A 61 12.13 4.12 7.70
CA ALA A 61 12.83 5.13 6.91
C ALA A 61 12.30 6.54 7.24
N LEU A 62 10.97 6.69 7.36
CA LEU A 62 10.36 7.97 7.72
C LEU A 62 10.77 8.41 9.12
N GLU A 63 10.77 7.51 10.08
CA GLU A 63 11.16 7.82 11.46
C GLU A 63 12.63 8.24 11.57
N SER A 64 13.49 7.63 10.75
CA SER A 64 14.92 7.99 10.73
C SER A 64 15.20 9.26 9.93
N GLY A 65 14.19 9.83 9.27
CA GLY A 65 14.36 11.03 8.47
C GLY A 65 15.04 10.80 7.13
N ASP A 66 15.10 9.55 6.66
CA ASP A 66 15.74 9.20 5.39
C ASP A 66 14.70 9.27 4.26
N ALA A 67 14.54 10.47 3.71
CA ALA A 67 13.54 10.72 2.66
C ALA A 67 13.83 9.93 1.38
N GLU A 68 15.10 9.80 0.99
CA GLU A 68 15.46 9.06 -0.22
C GLU A 68 15.13 7.58 -0.09
N LEU A 69 15.47 6.99 1.07
CA LEU A 69 15.16 5.59 1.32
C LEU A 69 13.65 5.36 1.37
N ALA A 70 12.91 6.24 2.05
CA ALA A 70 11.46 6.16 2.12
C ALA A 70 10.83 6.21 0.73
N ALA A 71 11.30 7.09 -0.14
CA ALA A 71 10.82 7.19 -1.51
C ALA A 71 11.11 5.93 -2.32
N ALA A 72 12.33 5.40 -2.21
CA ALA A 72 12.72 4.18 -2.91
C ALA A 72 11.90 2.98 -2.47
N LEU A 73 11.71 2.81 -1.17
CA LEU A 73 10.92 1.70 -0.61
C LEU A 73 9.45 1.81 -1.02
N THR A 74 8.90 3.03 -1.04
CA THR A 74 7.53 3.27 -1.49
C THR A 74 7.36 2.93 -2.96
N THR A 75 8.32 3.32 -3.79
CA THR A 75 8.31 3.01 -5.23
C THR A 75 8.31 1.50 -5.47
N VAL A 76 9.17 0.77 -4.79
CA VAL A 76 9.24 -0.69 -4.91
C VAL A 76 7.94 -1.33 -4.45
N HIS A 77 7.38 -0.87 -3.32
CA HIS A 77 6.12 -1.38 -2.80
C HIS A 77 4.97 -1.19 -3.79
N ILE A 78 4.83 0.02 -4.34
CA ILE A 78 3.77 0.34 -5.30
C ILE A 78 3.96 -0.46 -6.59
N SER A 79 5.19 -0.61 -7.08
CA SER A 79 5.47 -1.41 -8.27
C SER A 79 5.06 -2.87 -8.09
N GLY A 80 5.28 -3.43 -6.90
CA GLY A 80 4.84 -4.77 -6.57
C GLY A 80 3.32 -4.92 -6.57
N VAL A 81 2.62 -3.94 -6.01
CA VAL A 81 1.15 -3.91 -6.01
C VAL A 81 0.62 -3.79 -7.44
N GLU A 82 1.20 -2.91 -8.24
CA GLU A 82 0.81 -2.73 -9.65
C GLU A 82 0.97 -4.02 -10.46
N LYS A 83 2.10 -4.69 -10.30
CA LYS A 83 2.34 -5.96 -10.97
C LYS A 83 1.30 -7.00 -10.57
N TRP A 84 1.03 -7.09 -9.27
CA TRP A 84 0.04 -8.03 -8.75
C TRP A 84 -1.35 -7.74 -9.34
N LEU A 85 -1.75 -6.46 -9.41
CA LEU A 85 -3.05 -6.07 -9.96
C LEU A 85 -3.16 -6.43 -11.44
N ARG A 86 -2.09 -6.26 -12.21
CA ARG A 86 -2.08 -6.66 -13.62
C ARG A 86 -2.25 -8.17 -13.77
N ASP A 87 -1.53 -8.94 -12.95
CA ASP A 87 -1.63 -10.39 -12.99
C ASP A 87 -3.05 -10.84 -12.60
N ALA A 88 -3.63 -10.23 -11.58
CA ALA A 88 -4.98 -10.54 -11.13
C ALA A 88 -6.03 -10.24 -12.20
N SER A 89 -5.86 -9.16 -12.96
CA SER A 89 -6.83 -8.75 -13.99
C SER A 89 -6.86 -9.71 -15.19
N GLN A 90 -5.87 -10.59 -15.30
CA GLN A 90 -5.80 -11.59 -16.38
C GLN A 90 -6.41 -12.93 -15.98
N LEU A 91 -6.90 -13.05 -14.75
CA LEU A 91 -7.56 -14.27 -14.30
C LEU A 91 -8.96 -14.38 -14.90
N PRO A 92 -9.42 -15.61 -15.24
CA PRO A 92 -10.77 -15.81 -15.78
C PRO A 92 -11.87 -15.45 -14.80
#